data_e38cb460883742e16bfb75c270acbaa0
#
_entry.id   e38cb460883742e16bfb75c270acbaa0
#
_cell.length_a   1.000
_cell.length_b   1.000
_cell.length_c   1.000
_cell.angle_alpha   90.00
_cell.angle_beta   90.00
_cell.angle_gamma   90.00
#
_symmetry.space_group_name_H-M   'P 1'
#
loop_
_entity.id
_entity.type
_entity.pdbx_description
1 polymer ?
#
loop_
_entity_poly.entity_id
_entity_poly.type
_entity_poly.pdbx_seq_one_letter_code
_entity_poly.pdbx_strand_id
1 'polypeptide(L)'
;NTYQQFDITPQGAILNNARTPAQTHLAGTVQGNPWLATGTAKIILNEVNSRTPSQLHGYLEVAGDRAQLIIANPSGITCNGCGVINASQFTLTTGTPVFNARGALDHYRVHGGAIQLDGLGLDSRSADYTALIARTVQLNAGLWAQKLQATTGPATVTPDGHPTASLPATPGDRPTVALDVSALGGMYAGKITLIGTEHGLGVRNAGQLSATSAPLTVTVDGLLENTGR
;
A
#
# COMPACT_ATOMS: atom_id res chain seq x y z
N ASN A 1 -12.21 10.29 2.19
CA ASN A 1 -11.99 10.65 3.60
C ASN A 1 -10.64 11.36 3.72
N THR A 2 -10.63 12.48 4.43
CA THR A 2 -9.42 13.28 4.66
C THR A 2 -9.15 13.36 6.16
N TYR A 3 -7.90 13.14 6.56
CA TYR A 3 -7.48 13.05 7.95
C TYR A 3 -6.28 13.94 8.22
N GLN A 4 -6.17 14.45 9.45
CA GLN A 4 -4.93 15.02 9.99
C GLN A 4 -4.01 13.93 10.53
N GLN A 5 -4.59 12.83 11.00
CA GLN A 5 -3.87 11.65 11.47
C GLN A 5 -4.70 10.41 11.15
N PHE A 6 -4.06 9.38 10.62
CA PHE A 6 -4.69 8.11 10.32
C PHE A 6 -3.79 6.98 10.83
N ASP A 7 -4.14 6.46 11.99
CA ASP A 7 -3.47 5.34 12.65
C ASP A 7 -4.46 4.23 12.92
N ILE A 8 -4.00 2.99 12.89
CA ILE A 8 -4.81 1.81 13.23
C ILE A 8 -4.16 1.11 14.40
N THR A 9 -4.92 0.96 15.47
CA THR A 9 -4.49 0.21 16.65
C THR A 9 -4.57 -1.30 16.42
N PRO A 10 -3.99 -2.14 17.28
CA PRO A 10 -4.07 -3.60 17.16
C PRO A 10 -5.51 -4.17 17.11
N GLN A 11 -6.49 -3.43 17.66
CA GLN A 11 -7.91 -3.81 17.57
C GLN A 11 -8.46 -3.72 16.13
N GLY A 12 -7.78 -2.99 15.25
CA GLY A 12 -8.22 -2.75 13.90
C GLY A 12 -9.28 -1.66 13.77
N ALA A 13 -9.80 -1.49 12.57
CA ALA A 13 -10.88 -0.54 12.28
C ALA A 13 -11.80 -1.08 11.17
N ILE A 14 -13.04 -0.59 11.17
CA ILE A 14 -14.05 -0.95 10.18
C ILE A 14 -14.40 0.27 9.35
N LEU A 15 -14.34 0.10 8.04
CA LEU A 15 -14.82 1.07 7.06
C LEU A 15 -16.19 0.58 6.58
N ASN A 16 -17.25 1.25 7.04
CA ASN A 16 -18.63 0.77 6.83
C ASN A 16 -19.12 1.11 5.41
N ASN A 17 -19.04 0.13 4.51
CA ASN A 17 -19.55 0.16 3.14
C ASN A 17 -20.82 -0.70 2.98
N ALA A 18 -21.60 -0.84 4.03
CA ALA A 18 -22.83 -1.62 4.05
C ALA A 18 -24.06 -0.70 4.05
N ARG A 19 -25.04 -0.98 3.18
CA ARG A 19 -26.33 -0.28 3.18
C ARG A 19 -27.36 -0.87 4.14
N THR A 20 -27.17 -2.12 4.49
CA THR A 20 -27.97 -2.90 5.45
C THR A 20 -27.05 -3.47 6.51
N PRO A 21 -27.55 -4.02 7.63
CA PRO A 21 -26.71 -4.66 8.60
C PRO A 21 -25.80 -5.73 7.96
N ALA A 22 -24.51 -5.70 8.30
CA ALA A 22 -23.50 -6.59 7.74
C ALA A 22 -22.68 -7.26 8.84
N GLN A 23 -22.27 -8.50 8.63
CA GLN A 23 -21.35 -9.22 9.51
C GLN A 23 -19.92 -8.80 9.23
N THR A 24 -19.17 -8.58 10.29
CA THR A 24 -17.73 -8.29 10.24
C THR A 24 -16.96 -9.28 11.11
N HIS A 25 -15.68 -9.46 10.81
CA HIS A 25 -14.78 -10.30 11.59
C HIS A 25 -14.31 -9.57 12.87
N LEU A 26 -14.12 -8.25 12.76
CA LEU A 26 -13.55 -7.46 13.86
C LEU A 26 -14.58 -7.05 14.93
N ALA A 27 -15.85 -6.85 14.56
CA ALA A 27 -16.84 -6.31 15.50
C ALA A 27 -18.23 -6.98 15.40
N GLY A 28 -18.33 -8.17 14.79
CA GLY A 28 -19.64 -8.83 14.60
C GLY A 28 -20.55 -8.02 13.66
N THR A 29 -21.82 -7.90 14.02
CA THR A 29 -22.80 -7.20 13.19
C THR A 29 -22.65 -5.68 13.33
N VAL A 30 -22.45 -4.99 12.22
CA VAL A 30 -22.53 -3.51 12.14
C VAL A 30 -23.80 -3.07 11.43
N GLN A 31 -24.36 -1.96 11.84
CA GLN A 31 -25.57 -1.39 11.21
C GLN A 31 -25.24 -0.82 9.84
N GLY A 32 -26.27 -0.76 8.97
CA GLY A 32 -26.11 -0.14 7.67
C GLY A 32 -25.74 1.35 7.78
N ASN A 33 -24.94 1.83 6.86
CA ASN A 33 -24.52 3.21 6.77
C ASN A 33 -25.57 4.06 6.02
N PRO A 34 -26.29 4.95 6.69
CA PRO A 34 -27.35 5.75 6.05
C PRO A 34 -26.85 6.73 4.98
N TRP A 35 -25.54 7.05 5.01
CA TRP A 35 -24.93 7.93 4.02
C TRP A 35 -24.68 7.27 2.66
N LEU A 36 -24.93 5.98 2.54
CA LEU A 36 -24.79 5.19 1.29
C LEU A 36 -26.13 5.03 0.54
N ALA A 37 -27.03 5.99 0.65
CA ALA A 37 -28.37 5.91 0.03
C ALA A 37 -28.32 5.69 -1.49
N THR A 38 -27.32 6.27 -2.17
CA THR A 38 -27.13 6.18 -3.63
C THR A 38 -26.31 4.98 -4.09
N GLY A 39 -25.73 4.21 -3.17
CA GLY A 39 -24.91 3.03 -3.48
C GLY A 39 -23.70 2.91 -2.59
N THR A 40 -23.06 1.75 -2.66
CA THR A 40 -21.80 1.48 -1.94
C THR A 40 -20.60 2.05 -2.69
N ALA A 41 -19.55 2.39 -1.96
CA ALA A 41 -18.31 2.88 -2.55
C ALA A 41 -17.57 1.75 -3.29
N LYS A 42 -17.02 2.06 -4.46
CA LYS A 42 -16.08 1.17 -5.17
C LYS A 42 -14.65 1.41 -4.75
N ILE A 43 -14.34 2.64 -4.31
CA ILE A 43 -13.04 3.07 -3.81
C ILE A 43 -13.26 3.77 -2.46
N ILE A 44 -12.51 3.36 -1.45
CA ILE A 44 -12.45 4.03 -0.15
C ILE A 44 -11.03 4.59 -0.01
N LEU A 45 -10.90 5.89 -0.24
CA LEU A 45 -9.64 6.60 -0.09
C LEU A 45 -9.56 7.21 1.30
N ASN A 46 -8.47 6.93 2.01
CA ASN A 46 -8.09 7.55 3.27
C ASN A 46 -6.81 8.34 3.03
N GLU A 47 -6.96 9.66 2.94
CA GLU A 47 -5.89 10.61 2.62
C GLU A 47 -5.50 11.40 3.86
N VAL A 48 -4.19 11.44 4.16
CA VAL A 48 -3.64 12.22 5.26
C VAL A 48 -3.03 13.51 4.72
N ASN A 49 -3.50 14.66 5.21
CA ASN A 49 -3.08 15.99 4.77
C ASN A 49 -2.15 16.69 5.76
N SER A 50 -1.64 15.98 6.76
CA SER A 50 -0.67 16.51 7.72
C SER A 50 0.75 16.03 7.39
N ARG A 51 1.69 16.41 8.27
CA ARG A 51 3.07 15.92 8.23
C ARG A 51 3.31 14.74 9.18
N THR A 52 2.24 14.11 9.67
CA THR A 52 2.33 12.99 10.61
C THR A 52 2.27 11.67 9.84
N PRO A 53 3.30 10.82 9.90
CA PRO A 53 3.27 9.48 9.32
C PRO A 53 2.16 8.62 9.92
N SER A 54 1.63 7.68 9.16
CA SER A 54 0.62 6.72 9.62
C SER A 54 1.26 5.49 10.25
N GLN A 55 0.68 5.05 11.38
CA GLN A 55 1.08 3.83 12.10
C GLN A 55 -0.06 2.81 12.00
N LEU A 56 0.16 1.72 11.28
CA LEU A 56 -0.83 0.69 11.04
C LEU A 56 -0.46 -0.57 11.83
N HIS A 57 -1.14 -0.78 12.95
CA HIS A 57 -0.87 -1.90 13.87
C HIS A 57 -1.97 -2.95 13.90
N GLY A 58 -3.00 -2.83 13.05
CA GLY A 58 -4.13 -3.74 13.02
C GLY A 58 -4.76 -3.83 11.63
N TYR A 59 -5.77 -4.69 11.53
CA TYR A 59 -6.50 -4.91 10.28
C TYR A 59 -7.51 -3.79 10.02
N LEU A 60 -7.69 -3.48 8.74
CA LEU A 60 -8.79 -2.69 8.20
C LEU A 60 -9.80 -3.62 7.55
N GLU A 61 -11.05 -3.58 8.00
CA GLU A 61 -12.13 -4.36 7.41
C GLU A 61 -13.13 -3.47 6.69
N VAL A 62 -13.45 -3.81 5.45
CA VAL A 62 -14.55 -3.18 4.72
C VAL A 62 -15.82 -3.95 5.04
N ALA A 63 -16.76 -3.33 5.75
CA ALA A 63 -18.06 -3.94 6.02
C ALA A 63 -18.98 -3.82 4.79
N GLY A 64 -19.71 -4.88 4.47
CA GLY A 64 -20.63 -4.93 3.35
C GLY A 64 -19.94 -5.20 2.00
N ASP A 65 -20.20 -4.38 1.00
CA ASP A 65 -19.64 -4.59 -0.33
C ASP A 65 -18.13 -4.33 -0.36
N ARG A 66 -17.41 -5.22 -1.02
CA ARG A 66 -15.96 -5.05 -1.24
C ARG A 66 -15.66 -3.74 -1.96
N ALA A 67 -14.59 -3.09 -1.57
CA ALA A 67 -14.10 -1.88 -2.22
C ALA A 67 -12.57 -1.92 -2.32
N GLN A 68 -12.03 -1.15 -3.27
CA GLN A 68 -10.62 -0.83 -3.28
C GLN A 68 -10.31 0.07 -2.09
N LEU A 69 -9.38 -0.34 -1.25
CA LEU A 69 -8.95 0.41 -0.07
C LEU A 69 -7.61 1.05 -0.32
N ILE A 70 -7.55 2.37 -0.16
CA ILE A 70 -6.34 3.17 -0.36
C ILE A 70 -6.03 3.93 0.91
N ILE A 71 -4.78 3.85 1.38
CA ILE A 71 -4.21 4.73 2.40
C ILE A 71 -3.10 5.54 1.72
N ALA A 72 -3.28 6.85 1.67
CA ALA A 72 -2.35 7.80 1.07
C ALA A 72 -1.82 8.75 2.14
N ASN A 73 -0.52 8.67 2.42
CA ASN A 73 0.15 9.55 3.35
C ASN A 73 1.55 9.94 2.84
N PRO A 74 1.72 11.17 2.30
CA PRO A 74 3.02 11.63 1.81
C PRO A 74 4.14 11.65 2.85
N SER A 75 3.79 11.70 4.14
CA SER A 75 4.74 11.71 5.26
C SER A 75 5.28 10.33 5.62
N GLY A 76 4.72 9.26 5.05
CA GLY A 76 5.17 7.90 5.29
C GLY A 76 4.11 7.02 5.94
N ILE A 77 4.31 5.71 5.82
CA ILE A 77 3.44 4.67 6.39
C ILE A 77 4.31 3.58 6.98
N THR A 78 4.07 3.25 8.24
CA THR A 78 4.66 2.09 8.91
C THR A 78 3.56 1.07 9.19
N CYS A 79 3.81 -0.19 8.82
CA CYS A 79 2.92 -1.30 9.07
C CYS A 79 3.62 -2.32 9.98
N ASN A 80 2.98 -2.64 11.11
CA ASN A 80 3.42 -3.66 12.03
C ASN A 80 2.22 -4.48 12.48
N GLY A 81 1.95 -5.60 11.80
CA GLY A 81 0.76 -6.40 12.02
C GLY A 81 -0.50 -5.81 11.37
N CYS A 82 -0.33 -5.08 10.28
CA CYS A 82 -1.46 -4.56 9.52
C CYS A 82 -1.95 -5.58 8.47
N GLY A 83 -3.17 -5.39 8.03
CA GLY A 83 -3.78 -6.21 7.00
C GLY A 83 -5.12 -5.67 6.57
N VAL A 84 -5.78 -6.38 5.66
CA VAL A 84 -7.12 -6.02 5.19
C VAL A 84 -8.05 -7.22 5.19
N ILE A 85 -9.33 -6.93 5.39
CA ILE A 85 -10.42 -7.90 5.29
C ILE A 85 -11.48 -7.32 4.35
N ASN A 86 -11.92 -8.12 3.41
CA ASN A 86 -12.99 -7.77 2.46
C ASN A 86 -12.68 -6.56 1.56
N ALA A 87 -11.40 -6.31 1.25
CA ALA A 87 -11.01 -5.35 0.22
C ALA A 87 -10.82 -6.07 -1.13
N SER A 88 -11.18 -5.42 -2.23
CA SER A 88 -10.90 -5.94 -3.57
C SER A 88 -9.45 -5.68 -3.98
N GLN A 89 -8.93 -4.52 -3.60
CA GLN A 89 -7.54 -4.10 -3.79
C GLN A 89 -7.08 -3.32 -2.56
N PHE A 90 -5.82 -3.47 -2.19
CA PHE A 90 -5.21 -2.72 -1.10
C PHE A 90 -4.00 -1.94 -1.59
N THR A 91 -4.03 -0.62 -1.42
CA THR A 91 -2.94 0.28 -1.81
C THR A 91 -2.44 1.07 -0.62
N LEU A 92 -1.14 0.99 -0.34
CA LEU A 92 -0.41 1.91 0.52
C LEU A 92 0.43 2.83 -0.36
N THR A 93 0.30 4.14 -0.21
CA THR A 93 1.06 5.08 -1.03
C THR A 93 1.52 6.31 -0.24
N THR A 94 2.72 6.77 -0.53
CA THR A 94 3.20 8.10 -0.15
C THR A 94 2.94 9.15 -1.24
N GLY A 95 2.30 8.76 -2.33
CA GLY A 95 1.86 9.66 -3.38
C GLY A 95 0.61 10.44 -2.99
N THR A 96 0.51 11.65 -3.50
CA THR A 96 -0.71 12.46 -3.39
C THR A 96 -1.70 12.04 -4.48
N PRO A 97 -2.93 11.64 -4.13
CA PRO A 97 -3.94 11.29 -5.12
C PRO A 97 -4.35 12.49 -5.96
N VAL A 98 -4.49 12.29 -7.25
CA VAL A 98 -4.98 13.29 -8.21
C VAL A 98 -6.21 12.75 -8.90
N PHE A 99 -7.27 13.57 -8.93
CA PHE A 99 -8.54 13.21 -9.54
C PHE A 99 -8.72 13.93 -10.87
N ASN A 100 -9.33 13.25 -11.83
CA ASN A 100 -9.68 13.85 -13.10
C ASN A 100 -10.95 14.73 -12.98
N ALA A 101 -11.33 15.40 -14.08
CA ALA A 101 -12.47 16.29 -14.13
C ALA A 101 -13.82 15.59 -13.83
N ARG A 102 -13.87 14.26 -13.89
CA ARG A 102 -15.05 13.46 -13.57
C ARG A 102 -15.08 12.97 -12.12
N GLY A 103 -14.08 13.36 -11.31
CA GLY A 103 -13.94 12.93 -9.92
C GLY A 103 -13.43 11.49 -9.73
N ALA A 104 -12.91 10.85 -10.79
CA ALA A 104 -12.28 9.56 -10.68
C ALA A 104 -10.79 9.71 -10.35
N LEU A 105 -10.23 8.79 -9.57
CA LEU A 105 -8.81 8.73 -9.28
C LEU A 105 -8.04 8.49 -10.58
N ASP A 106 -7.16 9.43 -10.93
CA ASP A 106 -6.41 9.41 -12.18
C ASP A 106 -4.99 8.87 -11.98
N HIS A 107 -4.28 9.40 -11.00
CA HIS A 107 -2.91 8.98 -10.68
C HIS A 107 -2.51 9.40 -9.27
N TYR A 108 -1.34 8.91 -8.83
CA TYR A 108 -0.63 9.39 -7.65
C TYR A 108 0.61 10.18 -8.08
N ARG A 109 0.94 11.24 -7.36
CA ARG A 109 2.20 11.98 -7.51
C ARG A 109 3.10 11.66 -6.33
N VAL A 110 4.14 10.89 -6.57
CA VAL A 110 5.13 10.51 -5.57
C VAL A 110 6.33 11.42 -5.68
N HIS A 111 6.66 12.14 -4.62
CA HIS A 111 7.87 12.97 -4.53
C HIS A 111 8.84 12.46 -3.47
N GLY A 112 8.33 11.82 -2.42
CA GLY A 112 9.11 11.35 -1.29
C GLY A 112 8.34 10.34 -0.46
N GLY A 113 8.78 10.16 0.77
CA GLY A 113 8.16 9.26 1.75
C GLY A 113 8.59 7.81 1.60
N ALA A 114 8.44 7.08 2.70
CA ALA A 114 8.78 5.66 2.78
C ALA A 114 7.59 4.84 3.28
N ILE A 115 7.47 3.62 2.78
CA ILE A 115 6.64 2.56 3.36
C ILE A 115 7.58 1.59 4.05
N GLN A 116 7.34 1.32 5.33
CA GLN A 116 8.14 0.41 6.14
C GLN A 116 7.26 -0.67 6.75
N LEU A 117 7.68 -1.92 6.60
CA LEU A 117 7.03 -3.07 7.21
C LEU A 117 7.94 -3.64 8.29
N ASP A 118 7.42 -3.68 9.52
CA ASP A 118 8.14 -4.16 10.71
C ASP A 118 7.36 -5.24 11.44
N GLY A 119 8.00 -5.87 12.41
CA GLY A 119 7.39 -6.75 13.40
C GLY A 119 6.57 -7.89 12.79
N LEU A 120 5.25 -7.82 12.89
CA LEU A 120 4.32 -8.83 12.39
C LEU A 120 4.00 -8.69 10.90
N GLY A 121 4.52 -7.65 10.22
CA GLY A 121 4.37 -7.47 8.79
C GLY A 121 2.97 -7.08 8.31
N LEU A 122 2.69 -7.42 7.05
CA LEU A 122 1.44 -7.10 6.36
C LEU A 122 0.81 -8.34 5.77
N ASP A 123 -0.47 -8.58 6.09
CA ASP A 123 -1.28 -9.63 5.49
C ASP A 123 -2.44 -9.02 4.67
N SER A 124 -2.28 -9.05 3.35
CA SER A 124 -3.29 -8.59 2.40
C SER A 124 -3.85 -9.70 1.51
N ARG A 125 -3.73 -10.95 1.92
CA ARG A 125 -4.19 -12.12 1.14
C ARG A 125 -5.69 -12.13 0.86
N SER A 126 -6.49 -11.39 1.62
CA SER A 126 -7.92 -11.24 1.34
C SER A 126 -8.21 -10.30 0.15
N ALA A 127 -7.26 -9.47 -0.25
CA ALA A 127 -7.35 -8.63 -1.44
C ALA A 127 -6.81 -9.35 -2.67
N ASP A 128 -7.42 -9.12 -3.83
CA ASP A 128 -6.99 -9.73 -5.08
C ASP A 128 -5.66 -9.15 -5.58
N TYR A 129 -5.37 -7.90 -5.19
CA TYR A 129 -4.20 -7.15 -5.61
C TYR A 129 -3.73 -6.20 -4.50
N THR A 130 -2.42 -6.13 -4.30
CA THR A 130 -1.78 -5.22 -3.33
C THR A 130 -0.73 -4.38 -4.03
N ALA A 131 -0.79 -3.07 -3.84
CA ALA A 131 0.16 -2.11 -4.38
C ALA A 131 0.84 -1.33 -3.24
N LEU A 132 2.17 -1.29 -3.27
CA LEU A 132 3.00 -0.39 -2.46
C LEU A 132 3.61 0.65 -3.40
N ILE A 133 3.29 1.93 -3.21
CA ILE A 133 3.71 3.02 -4.09
C ILE A 133 4.33 4.11 -3.23
N ALA A 134 5.66 4.24 -3.27
CA ALA A 134 6.39 5.20 -2.45
C ALA A 134 7.74 5.58 -3.09
N ARG A 135 8.43 6.58 -2.57
CA ARG A 135 9.81 6.82 -3.00
C ARG A 135 10.72 5.66 -2.62
N THR A 136 10.56 5.14 -1.38
CA THR A 136 11.29 3.97 -0.91
C THR A 136 10.37 2.98 -0.19
N VAL A 137 10.74 1.71 -0.22
CA VAL A 137 10.06 0.64 0.50
C VAL A 137 11.09 -0.19 1.26
N GLN A 138 10.85 -0.40 2.55
CA GLN A 138 11.69 -1.22 3.43
C GLN A 138 10.87 -2.33 4.07
N LEU A 139 11.29 -3.57 3.89
CA LEU A 139 10.66 -4.73 4.48
C LEU A 139 11.58 -5.38 5.50
N ASN A 140 11.26 -5.19 6.77
CA ASN A 140 11.91 -5.84 7.91
C ASN A 140 11.07 -7.00 8.46
N ALA A 141 9.97 -7.32 7.80
CA ALA A 141 9.03 -8.37 8.17
C ALA A 141 8.39 -8.98 6.92
N GLY A 142 7.56 -10.00 7.10
CA GLY A 142 6.85 -10.65 6.01
C GLY A 142 5.72 -9.81 5.42
N LEU A 143 5.54 -9.93 4.11
CA LEU A 143 4.39 -9.43 3.37
C LEU A 143 3.74 -10.59 2.65
N TRP A 144 2.44 -10.81 2.89
CA TRP A 144 1.65 -11.86 2.26
C TRP A 144 0.54 -11.26 1.42
N ALA A 145 0.51 -11.60 0.14
CA ALA A 145 -0.47 -11.09 -0.82
C ALA A 145 -0.85 -12.15 -1.85
N GLN A 146 -1.89 -11.91 -2.64
CA GLN A 146 -2.19 -12.72 -3.83
C GLN A 146 -1.36 -12.25 -5.03
N LYS A 147 -1.47 -10.98 -5.38
CA LYS A 147 -0.63 -10.30 -6.38
C LYS A 147 -0.05 -9.06 -5.73
N LEU A 148 1.25 -8.89 -5.83
CA LEU A 148 1.97 -7.77 -5.24
C LEU A 148 2.68 -6.98 -6.33
N GLN A 149 2.52 -5.66 -6.29
CA GLN A 149 3.35 -4.73 -7.02
C GLN A 149 3.92 -3.69 -6.05
N ALA A 150 5.22 -3.50 -6.07
CA ALA A 150 5.90 -2.41 -5.39
C ALA A 150 6.52 -1.49 -6.44
N THR A 151 6.11 -0.22 -6.43
CA THR A 151 6.62 0.81 -7.34
C THR A 151 7.29 1.89 -6.49
N THR A 152 8.58 2.11 -6.76
CA THR A 152 9.41 3.03 -5.99
C THR A 152 9.97 4.15 -6.86
N GLY A 153 10.28 5.27 -6.22
CA GLY A 153 10.88 6.45 -6.84
C GLY A 153 9.91 7.60 -7.07
N PRO A 154 10.45 8.81 -7.30
CA PRO A 154 9.65 9.98 -7.58
C PRO A 154 9.04 9.88 -8.99
N ALA A 155 7.74 9.69 -9.04
CA ALA A 155 7.03 9.47 -10.31
C ALA A 155 5.54 9.78 -10.21
N THR A 156 4.94 10.02 -11.36
CA THR A 156 3.50 9.87 -11.55
C THR A 156 3.19 8.40 -11.74
N VAL A 157 2.27 7.85 -10.95
CA VAL A 157 1.95 6.42 -10.92
C VAL A 157 0.45 6.24 -11.07
N THR A 158 0.04 5.34 -11.96
CA THR A 158 -1.38 5.02 -12.17
C THR A 158 -1.98 4.33 -10.93
N PRO A 159 -3.32 4.26 -10.79
CA PRO A 159 -3.96 3.60 -9.66
C PRO A 159 -3.60 2.12 -9.49
N ASP A 160 -3.23 1.44 -10.57
CA ASP A 160 -2.77 0.05 -10.59
C ASP A 160 -1.26 -0.11 -10.40
N GLY A 161 -0.53 0.99 -10.13
CA GLY A 161 0.86 0.97 -9.72
C GLY A 161 1.89 1.12 -10.84
N HIS A 162 1.50 1.47 -12.07
CA HIS A 162 2.44 1.65 -13.18
C HIS A 162 2.97 3.08 -13.24
N PRO A 163 4.29 3.30 -13.26
CA PRO A 163 4.86 4.63 -13.43
C PRO A 163 4.67 5.13 -14.86
N THR A 164 4.33 6.42 -15.01
CA THR A 164 4.08 7.05 -16.32
C THR A 164 5.02 8.21 -16.61
N ALA A 165 5.50 8.91 -15.59
CA ALA A 165 6.43 10.03 -15.75
C ALA A 165 7.30 10.20 -14.51
N SER A 166 8.56 10.60 -14.68
CA SER A 166 9.44 10.97 -13.57
C SER A 166 9.03 12.31 -12.98
N LEU A 167 9.18 12.47 -11.67
CA LEU A 167 8.94 13.69 -10.93
C LEU A 167 10.21 14.11 -10.17
N PRO A 168 10.35 15.40 -9.78
CA PRO A 168 11.38 15.79 -8.84
C PRO A 168 11.19 15.14 -7.49
N ALA A 169 12.27 14.65 -6.90
CA ALA A 169 12.27 14.17 -5.53
C ALA A 169 12.12 15.33 -4.53
N THR A 170 11.50 15.06 -3.39
CA THR A 170 11.53 15.99 -2.25
C THR A 170 12.99 16.25 -1.86
N PRO A 171 13.38 17.52 -1.62
CA PRO A 171 14.71 17.85 -1.11
C PRO A 171 15.01 17.11 0.20
N GLY A 172 16.25 16.69 0.35
CA GLY A 172 16.73 15.91 1.50
C GLY A 172 17.79 14.91 1.06
N ASP A 173 18.18 14.04 1.98
CA ASP A 173 19.17 13.01 1.69
C ASP A 173 18.63 12.04 0.64
N ARG A 174 19.48 11.74 -0.34
CA ARG A 174 19.14 10.74 -1.35
C ARG A 174 19.18 9.36 -0.73
N PRO A 175 18.12 8.54 -0.90
CA PRO A 175 18.16 7.15 -0.48
C PRO A 175 19.31 6.39 -1.13
N THR A 176 19.81 5.37 -0.47
CA THR A 176 20.85 4.48 -1.04
C THR A 176 20.24 3.31 -1.81
N VAL A 177 19.03 2.90 -1.43
CA VAL A 177 18.31 1.77 -2.01
C VAL A 177 16.83 2.16 -2.18
N ALA A 178 16.23 1.81 -3.30
CA ALA A 178 14.81 2.08 -3.56
C ALA A 178 13.90 1.09 -2.83
N LEU A 179 14.24 -0.20 -2.88
CA LEU A 179 13.53 -1.26 -2.19
C LEU A 179 14.53 -2.14 -1.45
N ASP A 180 14.33 -2.27 -0.15
CA ASP A 180 15.20 -3.03 0.75
C ASP A 180 14.41 -4.11 1.48
N VAL A 181 14.78 -5.37 1.27
CA VAL A 181 14.27 -6.52 2.02
C VAL A 181 15.37 -7.01 2.95
N SER A 182 15.22 -6.76 4.23
CA SER A 182 16.19 -7.19 5.25
C SER A 182 16.19 -8.70 5.42
N ALA A 183 17.16 -9.23 6.15
CA ALA A 183 17.28 -10.67 6.41
C ALA A 183 16.04 -11.27 7.13
N LEU A 184 15.28 -10.45 7.86
CA LEU A 184 14.03 -10.84 8.50
C LEU A 184 12.80 -10.56 7.62
N GLY A 185 12.99 -9.86 6.51
CA GLY A 185 11.93 -9.49 5.58
C GLY A 185 11.61 -10.59 4.58
N GLY A 186 10.46 -10.46 3.94
CA GLY A 186 10.07 -11.35 2.86
C GLY A 186 8.82 -10.90 2.15
N MET A 187 8.71 -11.29 0.88
CA MET A 187 7.51 -11.13 0.08
C MET A 187 7.03 -12.49 -0.37
N TYR A 188 5.77 -12.80 -0.08
CA TYR A 188 5.14 -14.07 -0.39
C TYR A 188 3.84 -13.80 -1.14
N ALA A 189 3.82 -14.07 -2.45
CA ALA A 189 2.65 -13.83 -3.28
C ALA A 189 2.56 -14.81 -4.44
N GLY A 190 1.41 -14.86 -5.12
CA GLY A 190 1.26 -15.59 -6.35
C GLY A 190 2.08 -14.95 -7.49
N LYS A 191 2.08 -13.62 -7.55
CA LYS A 191 2.86 -12.82 -8.49
C LYS A 191 3.51 -11.63 -7.77
N ILE A 192 4.77 -11.34 -8.09
CA ILE A 192 5.50 -10.19 -7.54
C ILE A 192 6.08 -9.37 -8.69
N THR A 193 5.82 -8.07 -8.69
CA THR A 193 6.40 -7.11 -9.63
C THR A 193 7.03 -5.97 -8.84
N LEU A 194 8.32 -5.74 -9.04
CA LEU A 194 9.08 -4.67 -8.39
C LEU A 194 9.56 -3.70 -9.48
N ILE A 195 9.21 -2.41 -9.34
CA ILE A 195 9.56 -1.36 -10.29
C ILE A 195 10.22 -0.22 -9.52
N GLY A 196 11.44 0.12 -9.89
CA GLY A 196 12.17 1.29 -9.39
C GLY A 196 12.37 2.31 -10.51
N THR A 197 11.99 3.56 -10.26
CA THR A 197 12.03 4.64 -11.27
C THR A 197 13.15 5.64 -11.04
N GLU A 198 13.74 5.69 -9.84
CA GLU A 198 14.81 6.65 -9.51
C GLU A 198 16.15 6.14 -10.01
N HIS A 199 16.77 6.93 -10.90
CA HIS A 199 18.07 6.58 -11.51
C HIS A 199 19.14 6.31 -10.46
N GLY A 200 19.87 5.20 -10.62
CA GLY A 200 20.97 4.78 -9.76
C GLY A 200 20.55 4.19 -8.42
N LEU A 201 19.25 4.07 -8.13
CA LEU A 201 18.74 3.34 -6.97
C LEU A 201 18.29 1.94 -7.38
N GLY A 202 18.73 0.96 -6.62
CA GLY A 202 18.47 -0.45 -6.89
C GLY A 202 17.56 -1.12 -5.88
N VAL A 203 17.54 -2.43 -5.96
CA VAL A 203 16.86 -3.34 -5.04
C VAL A 203 17.91 -4.14 -4.29
N ARG A 204 17.77 -4.21 -2.97
CA ARG A 204 18.55 -5.12 -2.12
C ARG A 204 17.62 -6.14 -1.49
N ASN A 205 17.96 -7.41 -1.66
CA ASN A 205 17.27 -8.50 -0.99
C ASN A 205 18.26 -9.34 -0.17
N ALA A 206 18.09 -9.33 1.14
CA ALA A 206 18.75 -10.23 2.07
C ALA A 206 17.77 -11.26 2.69
N GLY A 207 16.49 -11.11 2.41
CA GLY A 207 15.39 -11.94 2.91
C GLY A 207 14.92 -12.98 1.90
N GLN A 208 13.60 -13.13 1.81
CA GLN A 208 12.98 -14.11 0.91
C GLN A 208 11.97 -13.45 -0.03
N LEU A 209 12.09 -13.76 -1.33
CA LEU A 209 11.11 -13.39 -2.35
C LEU A 209 10.51 -14.66 -2.95
N SER A 210 9.24 -14.91 -2.75
CA SER A 210 8.54 -16.13 -3.19
C SER A 210 7.33 -15.80 -4.04
N ALA A 211 7.44 -16.04 -5.35
CA ALA A 211 6.35 -15.95 -6.30
C ALA A 211 5.91 -17.36 -6.70
N THR A 212 4.67 -17.75 -6.39
CA THR A 212 4.23 -19.16 -6.48
C THR A 212 3.43 -19.49 -7.73
N SER A 213 2.83 -18.52 -8.40
CA SER A 213 1.90 -18.77 -9.52
C SER A 213 2.31 -18.07 -10.83
N ALA A 214 3.20 -17.09 -10.76
CA ALA A 214 3.69 -16.32 -11.90
C ALA A 214 5.11 -15.81 -11.63
N PRO A 215 5.83 -15.32 -12.64
CA PRO A 215 7.20 -14.84 -12.47
C PRO A 215 7.31 -13.70 -11.45
N LEU A 216 8.42 -13.69 -10.70
CA LEU A 216 8.95 -12.51 -10.06
C LEU A 216 9.61 -11.64 -11.12
N THR A 217 9.18 -10.39 -11.25
CA THR A 217 9.73 -9.42 -12.20
C THR A 217 10.33 -8.24 -11.44
N VAL A 218 11.57 -7.90 -11.76
CA VAL A 218 12.27 -6.73 -11.19
C VAL A 218 12.72 -5.83 -12.34
N THR A 219 12.30 -4.57 -12.30
CA THR A 219 12.71 -3.54 -13.26
C THR A 219 13.21 -2.33 -12.48
N VAL A 220 14.51 -2.10 -12.49
CA VAL A 220 15.15 -1.00 -11.74
C VAL A 220 16.28 -0.40 -12.58
N ASP A 221 16.56 0.88 -12.33
CA ASP A 221 17.67 1.61 -12.94
C ASP A 221 18.83 1.77 -11.92
N GLY A 222 19.26 0.65 -11.36
CA GLY A 222 20.30 0.57 -10.34
C GLY A 222 20.74 -0.87 -10.06
N LEU A 223 21.53 -1.05 -9.02
CA LEU A 223 22.07 -2.35 -8.64
C LEU A 223 20.96 -3.26 -8.09
N LEU A 224 20.87 -4.47 -8.63
CA LEU A 224 20.13 -5.55 -8.00
C LEU A 224 21.12 -6.40 -7.17
N GLU A 225 21.03 -6.30 -5.87
CA GLU A 225 21.83 -7.09 -4.93
C GLU A 225 20.93 -8.16 -4.29
N ASN A 226 21.26 -9.43 -4.47
CA ASN A 226 20.51 -10.52 -3.86
C ASN A 226 21.45 -11.42 -3.08
N THR A 227 21.38 -11.36 -1.76
CA THR A 227 22.06 -12.24 -0.81
C THR A 227 21.10 -13.18 -0.10
N GLY A 228 19.80 -13.01 -0.35
CA GLY A 228 18.71 -13.83 0.17
C GLY A 228 18.27 -14.93 -0.79
N ARG A 229 16.99 -15.25 -0.74
CA ARG A 229 16.36 -16.33 -1.51
C ARG A 229 15.18 -15.83 -2.33
#